data_8f84f0dd9c0a195ce6a07c6f1dc8daf0
#
_entry.id   8f84f0dd9c0a195ce6a07c6f1dc8daf0
#
_cell.length_a   1.000
_cell.length_b   1.000
_cell.length_c   1.000
_cell.angle_alpha   90.00
_cell.angle_beta   90.00
_cell.angle_gamma   90.00
#
_symmetry.space_group_name_H-M   'P 1'
#
loop_
_entity.id
_entity.type
_entity.pdbx_description
1 polymer ?
#
loop_
_entity_poly.entity_id
_entity_poly.type
_entity_poly.pdbx_seq_one_letter_code
_entity_poly.pdbx_strand_id
1 'polypeptide(L)'
;MEKLIKLYTEWSGAEPVSTEQLAGAGSNRQYYRFTAEDGTTVIGVVGTSRDENHAFIYLAEHFEQRQLPVPHILAQSDDGLRYLQTDLGSTSLFDAIRGGREAGGRYNQREKQLLKATIRQLPNIQIRGARGLDWQNCYPQPEFDEDSVLFDLNYFKYCFLKPSGLDFHELKLEANFRLFAKDLTSENIDSFLYRDFQARNVMLDADGNPQFIDFQGGRRGPYYYDLASFLWQASARYSDKLRRELVAEYYDALKQYTEVPSLRHFVNRLSLFVLFRTLQVLGAYGFRGYFERKKHFLDSIPPAMDNLRALLKLGEQVFPYPYMMDMLRRLTEMPRYAHIEEPAVSRADGYKTTDKNVYEAHPQDGPATFSKYDGKGPLCVRVFSFSFRKGIPADESGNGGGYVFDCRSTHNPGRYEPYKKLTGLDEPVIRFLEDDGEILTFLDSVYKLADAHVQRYIDRGFTDLMFSFGCTGGQHRSVYSAQHLAEHLHEKFGIEVHICHREQGIEQTLL
;
A
#
# COMPACT_ATOMS: atom_id res chain seq x y z
N MET A 1 22.75 -17.27 -3.52
CA MET A 1 23.43 -17.26 -2.20
C MET A 1 24.91 -17.60 -2.36
N GLU A 2 25.30 -18.77 -2.86
CA GLU A 2 26.69 -19.22 -2.97
C GLU A 2 27.65 -18.17 -3.56
N LYS A 3 27.29 -17.55 -4.70
CA LYS A 3 28.10 -16.50 -5.32
C LYS A 3 28.25 -15.24 -4.46
N LEU A 4 27.27 -14.93 -3.59
CA LEU A 4 27.36 -13.79 -2.69
C LEU A 4 28.25 -14.09 -1.50
N ILE A 5 28.18 -15.33 -0.94
CA ILE A 5 29.09 -15.81 0.11
C ILE A 5 30.50 -15.84 -0.44
N LYS A 6 30.70 -16.31 -1.68
CA LYS A 6 32.02 -16.28 -2.33
C LYS A 6 32.60 -14.86 -2.40
N LEU A 7 31.81 -13.88 -2.84
CA LEU A 7 32.20 -12.46 -2.89
C LEU A 7 32.59 -11.95 -1.48
N TYR A 8 31.81 -12.31 -0.45
CA TYR A 8 32.11 -11.95 0.92
C TYR A 8 33.45 -12.57 1.38
N THR A 9 33.65 -13.86 1.11
CA THR A 9 34.88 -14.59 1.50
C THR A 9 36.13 -14.04 0.78
N GLU A 10 36.00 -13.68 -0.50
CA GLU A 10 37.10 -13.05 -1.26
C GLU A 10 37.44 -11.66 -0.73
N TRP A 11 36.47 -10.90 -0.26
CA TRP A 11 36.67 -9.57 0.34
C TRP A 11 37.20 -9.63 1.76
N SER A 12 36.64 -10.49 2.63
CA SER A 12 36.94 -10.54 4.06
C SER A 12 38.11 -11.49 4.40
N GLY A 13 38.46 -12.45 3.51
CA GLY A 13 39.42 -13.51 3.73
C GLY A 13 38.89 -14.70 4.52
N ALA A 14 37.62 -14.71 4.98
CA ALA A 14 37.01 -15.79 5.75
C ALA A 14 35.52 -15.91 5.43
N GLU A 15 34.91 -17.07 5.64
CA GLU A 15 33.46 -17.23 5.53
C GLU A 15 32.74 -16.53 6.69
N PRO A 16 31.51 -16.03 6.48
CA PRO A 16 30.73 -15.43 7.56
C PRO A 16 30.28 -16.49 8.56
N VAL A 17 30.33 -16.17 9.86
CA VAL A 17 29.86 -17.08 10.94
C VAL A 17 28.32 -17.16 10.97
N SER A 18 27.64 -16.15 10.48
CA SER A 18 26.17 -16.20 10.28
C SER A 18 25.72 -15.40 9.07
N THR A 19 24.60 -15.83 8.50
CA THR A 19 23.94 -15.17 7.37
C THR A 19 22.46 -15.08 7.67
N GLU A 20 21.95 -13.86 7.72
CA GLU A 20 20.54 -13.55 7.95
C GLU A 20 19.95 -12.90 6.69
N GLN A 21 18.83 -13.43 6.16
CA GLN A 21 18.10 -12.76 5.09
C GLN A 21 17.23 -11.67 5.69
N LEU A 22 17.43 -10.43 5.22
CA LEU A 22 16.64 -9.30 5.66
C LEU A 22 15.33 -9.19 4.86
N ALA A 23 14.26 -8.72 5.51
CA ALA A 23 12.99 -8.50 4.86
C ALA A 23 13.10 -7.40 3.81
N GLY A 24 12.83 -7.71 2.55
CA GLY A 24 12.79 -6.73 1.45
C GLY A 24 11.51 -5.89 1.50
N ALA A 25 11.63 -4.59 1.44
CA ALA A 25 10.51 -3.66 1.43
C ALA A 25 10.04 -3.32 -0.01
N GLY A 26 9.58 -4.33 -0.78
CA GLY A 26 8.92 -4.08 -2.08
C GLY A 26 9.84 -4.01 -3.30
N SER A 27 11.13 -4.22 -3.15
CA SER A 27 12.10 -4.36 -4.25
C SER A 27 12.28 -5.83 -4.65
N ASN A 28 12.69 -6.07 -5.90
CA ASN A 28 13.13 -7.39 -6.35
C ASN A 28 14.55 -7.76 -5.87
N ARG A 29 15.20 -6.85 -5.16
CA ARG A 29 16.51 -7.08 -4.53
C ARG A 29 16.36 -7.93 -3.28
N GLN A 30 17.38 -8.77 -3.03
CA GLN A 30 17.50 -9.55 -1.81
C GLN A 30 18.68 -9.01 -0.99
N TYR A 31 18.46 -8.82 0.30
CA TYR A 31 19.45 -8.31 1.23
C TYR A 31 19.78 -9.37 2.26
N TYR A 32 21.07 -9.50 2.57
CA TYR A 32 21.59 -10.46 3.53
C TYR A 32 22.58 -9.76 4.46
N ARG A 33 22.42 -9.97 5.76
CA ARG A 33 23.41 -9.54 6.76
C ARG A 33 24.38 -10.67 6.99
N PHE A 34 25.64 -10.43 6.75
CA PHE A 34 26.76 -11.32 7.10
C PHE A 34 27.37 -10.85 8.41
N THR A 35 27.67 -11.77 9.33
CA THR A 35 28.36 -11.48 10.57
C THR A 35 29.74 -12.18 10.54
N ALA A 36 30.81 -11.43 10.77
CA ALA A 36 32.16 -11.93 10.91
C ALA A 36 32.41 -12.49 12.33
N GLU A 37 33.52 -13.17 12.55
CA GLU A 37 33.91 -13.79 13.85
C GLU A 37 34.05 -12.73 14.96
N ASP A 38 34.51 -11.53 14.63
CA ASP A 38 34.66 -10.39 15.54
C ASP A 38 33.34 -9.65 15.84
N GLY A 39 32.20 -10.11 15.27
CA GLY A 39 30.88 -9.49 15.39
C GLY A 39 30.63 -8.35 14.42
N THR A 40 31.57 -8.01 13.54
CA THR A 40 31.35 -7.00 12.48
C THR A 40 30.30 -7.48 11.49
N THR A 41 29.41 -6.58 11.07
CA THR A 41 28.33 -6.90 10.12
C THR A 41 28.48 -6.17 8.79
N VAL A 42 28.10 -6.85 7.70
CA VAL A 42 28.14 -6.36 6.32
C VAL A 42 26.84 -6.74 5.63
N ILE A 43 26.33 -5.86 4.79
CA ILE A 43 25.18 -6.15 3.96
C ILE A 43 25.59 -6.62 2.57
N GLY A 44 25.21 -7.86 2.25
CA GLY A 44 25.32 -8.40 0.90
C GLY A 44 24.00 -8.20 0.15
N VAL A 45 24.10 -7.75 -1.10
CA VAL A 45 22.94 -7.46 -1.95
C VAL A 45 22.98 -8.32 -3.22
N VAL A 46 21.83 -8.91 -3.57
CA VAL A 46 21.60 -9.58 -4.85
C VAL A 46 20.53 -8.78 -5.60
N GLY A 47 20.91 -8.12 -6.68
CA GLY A 47 20.02 -7.39 -7.55
C GLY A 47 19.60 -8.20 -8.78
N THR A 48 18.55 -7.75 -9.44
CA THR A 48 18.02 -8.35 -10.68
C THR A 48 18.36 -7.52 -11.93
N SER A 49 18.77 -6.27 -11.76
CA SER A 49 19.16 -5.34 -12.83
C SER A 49 20.60 -4.87 -12.63
N ARG A 50 21.43 -5.03 -13.65
CA ARG A 50 22.82 -4.53 -13.65
C ARG A 50 22.86 -3.01 -13.65
N ASP A 51 22.02 -2.37 -14.45
CA ASP A 51 21.99 -0.91 -14.58
C ASP A 51 21.55 -0.24 -13.27
N GLU A 52 20.56 -0.82 -12.60
CA GLU A 52 20.11 -0.33 -11.30
C GLU A 52 21.18 -0.51 -10.21
N ASN A 53 21.89 -1.65 -10.20
CA ASN A 53 23.01 -1.88 -9.29
C ASN A 53 24.18 -0.93 -9.58
N HIS A 54 24.51 -0.74 -10.87
CA HIS A 54 25.54 0.21 -11.27
C HIS A 54 25.22 1.62 -10.79
N ALA A 55 23.99 2.09 -10.98
CA ALA A 55 23.55 3.40 -10.50
C ALA A 55 23.69 3.52 -8.99
N PHE A 56 23.30 2.50 -8.23
CA PHE A 56 23.45 2.51 -6.77
C PHE A 56 24.92 2.61 -6.35
N ILE A 57 25.79 1.75 -6.92
CA ILE A 57 27.23 1.71 -6.60
C ILE A 57 27.88 3.06 -6.95
N TYR A 58 27.65 3.55 -8.17
CA TYR A 58 28.18 4.84 -8.62
C TYR A 58 27.77 6.00 -7.70
N LEU A 59 26.49 6.07 -7.35
CA LEU A 59 25.96 7.12 -6.45
C LEU A 59 26.52 6.97 -5.04
N ALA A 60 26.65 5.75 -4.51
CA ALA A 60 27.20 5.51 -3.18
C ALA A 60 28.67 5.99 -3.09
N GLU A 61 29.50 5.60 -4.07
CA GLU A 61 30.91 6.03 -4.16
C GLU A 61 31.04 7.54 -4.34
N HIS A 62 30.20 8.14 -5.18
CA HIS A 62 30.17 9.60 -5.37
C HIS A 62 29.79 10.35 -4.09
N PHE A 63 28.82 9.85 -3.33
CA PHE A 63 28.36 10.43 -2.07
C PHE A 63 29.38 10.22 -0.94
N GLU A 64 30.02 9.06 -0.88
CA GLU A 64 31.11 8.78 0.06
C GLU A 64 32.27 9.78 -0.10
N GLN A 65 32.72 10.05 -1.34
CA GLN A 65 33.78 11.04 -1.64
C GLN A 65 33.41 12.44 -1.12
N ARG A 66 32.12 12.72 -0.91
CA ARG A 66 31.60 13.98 -0.36
C ARG A 66 31.25 13.89 1.12
N GLN A 67 31.60 12.77 1.75
CA GLN A 67 31.35 12.53 3.18
C GLN A 67 29.84 12.68 3.51
N LEU A 68 28.97 12.18 2.61
CA LEU A 68 27.54 12.13 2.84
C LEU A 68 27.20 10.83 3.61
N PRO A 69 26.15 10.85 4.46
CA PRO A 69 25.82 9.70 5.32
C PRO A 69 25.08 8.61 4.52
N VAL A 70 25.82 7.82 3.78
CA VAL A 70 25.34 6.71 2.94
C VAL A 70 26.17 5.45 3.18
N PRO A 71 25.71 4.24 2.80
CA PRO A 71 26.53 3.04 2.91
C PRO A 71 27.73 3.12 1.95
N HIS A 72 28.86 2.58 2.40
CA HIS A 72 30.08 2.46 1.60
C HIS A 72 30.05 1.13 0.84
N ILE A 73 30.48 1.13 -0.41
CA ILE A 73 30.65 -0.08 -1.21
C ILE A 73 31.96 -0.76 -0.83
N LEU A 74 31.89 -2.04 -0.47
CA LEU A 74 33.04 -2.82 0.02
C LEU A 74 33.60 -3.73 -1.07
N ALA A 75 32.72 -4.33 -1.87
CA ALA A 75 33.06 -5.16 -3.01
C ALA A 75 31.90 -5.28 -4.00
N GLN A 76 32.19 -5.60 -5.26
CA GLN A 76 31.20 -5.89 -6.29
C GLN A 76 31.61 -7.10 -7.12
N SER A 77 30.63 -7.85 -7.60
CA SER A 77 30.87 -9.00 -8.45
C SER A 77 31.08 -8.59 -9.92
N ASP A 78 31.88 -9.36 -10.68
CA ASP A 78 32.14 -9.11 -12.12
C ASP A 78 30.88 -9.10 -12.97
N ASP A 79 29.84 -9.84 -12.58
CA ASP A 79 28.58 -9.90 -13.29
C ASP A 79 27.65 -8.68 -13.00
N GLY A 80 28.06 -7.78 -12.09
CA GLY A 80 27.31 -6.57 -11.73
C GLY A 80 25.98 -6.82 -11.01
N LEU A 81 25.70 -8.08 -10.60
CA LEU A 81 24.43 -8.44 -9.95
C LEU A 81 24.52 -8.54 -8.43
N ARG A 82 25.74 -8.47 -7.88
CA ARG A 82 25.99 -8.59 -6.42
C ARG A 82 26.99 -7.56 -5.97
N TYR A 83 26.78 -7.07 -4.75
CA TYR A 83 27.74 -6.18 -4.11
C TYR A 83 27.65 -6.32 -2.58
N LEU A 84 28.69 -5.87 -1.92
CA LEU A 84 28.75 -5.74 -0.46
C LEU A 84 28.80 -4.27 -0.10
N GLN A 85 28.10 -3.90 0.98
CA GLN A 85 28.11 -2.56 1.53
C GLN A 85 28.18 -2.59 3.05
N THR A 86 28.56 -1.48 3.67
CA THR A 86 28.54 -1.32 5.12
C THR A 86 27.12 -1.51 5.66
N ASP A 87 27.02 -2.13 6.83
CA ASP A 87 25.75 -2.25 7.56
C ASP A 87 25.50 -0.99 8.38
N LEU A 88 24.40 -0.30 8.09
CA LEU A 88 23.97 0.89 8.81
C LEU A 88 23.05 0.58 10.01
N GLY A 89 23.02 -0.68 10.43
CA GLY A 89 22.22 -1.14 11.56
C GLY A 89 20.82 -1.59 11.18
N SER A 90 19.95 -1.74 12.17
CA SER A 90 18.60 -2.31 12.01
C SER A 90 17.47 -1.32 12.28
N THR A 91 17.77 -0.12 12.76
CA THR A 91 16.74 0.85 13.15
C THR A 91 16.49 1.86 12.04
N SER A 92 15.33 1.76 11.40
CA SER A 92 14.88 2.80 10.46
C SER A 92 14.21 3.95 11.20
N LEU A 93 14.23 5.15 10.58
CA LEU A 93 13.43 6.26 11.05
C LEU A 93 11.93 5.89 11.12
N PHE A 94 11.47 5.08 10.16
CA PHE A 94 10.09 4.59 10.12
C PHE A 94 9.73 3.82 11.40
N ASP A 95 10.63 2.98 11.90
CA ASP A 95 10.40 2.23 13.15
C ASP A 95 10.55 3.12 14.38
N ALA A 96 11.54 4.01 14.38
CA ALA A 96 11.79 4.92 15.49
C ALA A 96 10.65 5.92 15.76
N ILE A 97 9.85 6.25 14.73
CA ILE A 97 8.67 7.13 14.86
C ILE A 97 7.34 6.38 14.81
N ARG A 98 7.35 5.08 15.07
CA ARG A 98 6.14 4.22 15.04
C ARG A 98 5.06 4.72 16.00
N GLY A 99 5.44 5.10 17.22
CA GLY A 99 4.51 5.56 18.25
C GLY A 99 3.65 6.73 17.80
N GLY A 100 4.24 7.74 17.17
CA GLY A 100 3.50 8.90 16.64
C GLY A 100 2.55 8.53 15.52
N ARG A 101 2.92 7.60 14.62
CA ARG A 101 2.04 7.11 13.55
C ARG A 101 0.83 6.34 14.11
N GLU A 102 1.07 5.41 15.03
CA GLU A 102 0.03 4.62 15.70
C GLU A 102 -0.88 5.49 16.56
N ALA A 103 -0.34 6.58 17.13
CA ALA A 103 -1.11 7.59 17.85
C ALA A 103 -1.84 8.59 16.91
N GLY A 104 -2.05 8.26 15.64
CA GLY A 104 -2.79 9.10 14.69
C GLY A 104 -2.08 10.42 14.33
N GLY A 105 -0.74 10.42 14.32
CA GLY A 105 0.07 11.61 13.96
C GLY A 105 0.48 12.47 15.17
N ARG A 106 0.28 11.99 16.39
CA ARG A 106 0.72 12.67 17.63
C ARG A 106 2.15 12.26 17.99
N TYR A 107 3.11 12.84 17.31
CA TYR A 107 4.53 12.61 17.52
C TYR A 107 5.03 13.24 18.80
N ASN A 108 5.78 12.49 19.61
CA ASN A 108 6.42 12.99 20.83
C ASN A 108 7.67 13.84 20.49
N GLN A 109 8.30 14.42 21.52
CA GLN A 109 9.44 15.32 21.32
C GLN A 109 10.66 14.63 20.69
N ARG A 110 10.96 13.37 21.08
CA ARG A 110 12.08 12.60 20.51
C ARG A 110 11.84 12.30 19.03
N GLU A 111 10.64 11.83 18.70
CA GLU A 111 10.27 11.55 17.31
C GLU A 111 10.34 12.80 16.43
N LYS A 112 9.89 13.95 16.95
CA LYS A 112 10.02 15.24 16.24
C LYS A 112 11.49 15.66 16.05
N GLN A 113 12.37 15.38 17.02
CA GLN A 113 13.81 15.66 16.87
C GLN A 113 14.43 14.79 15.76
N LEU A 114 14.10 13.51 15.68
CA LEU A 114 14.56 12.62 14.62
C LEU A 114 14.08 13.09 13.24
N LEU A 115 12.81 13.48 13.13
CA LEU A 115 12.25 14.05 11.90
C LEU A 115 12.98 15.34 11.49
N LYS A 116 13.24 16.24 12.42
CA LYS A 116 13.98 17.49 12.17
C LYS A 116 15.42 17.23 11.75
N ALA A 117 16.12 16.30 12.43
CA ALA A 117 17.48 15.90 12.06
C ALA A 117 17.54 15.36 10.62
N THR A 118 16.59 14.50 10.25
CA THR A 118 16.49 13.95 8.91
C THR A 118 16.25 15.05 7.86
N ILE A 119 15.30 15.94 8.11
CA ILE A 119 14.94 17.02 7.18
C ILE A 119 16.08 18.01 7.01
N ARG A 120 16.87 18.30 8.05
CA ARG A 120 18.06 19.18 7.96
C ARG A 120 19.17 18.57 7.11
N GLN A 121 19.27 17.24 7.06
CA GLN A 121 20.28 16.55 6.25
C GLN A 121 19.88 16.40 4.77
N LEU A 122 18.60 16.50 4.44
CA LEU A 122 18.15 16.35 3.06
C LEU A 122 18.81 17.34 2.08
N PRO A 123 18.91 18.66 2.36
CA PRO A 123 19.61 19.61 1.47
C PRO A 123 21.09 19.25 1.25
N ASN A 124 21.75 18.65 2.25
CA ASN A 124 23.12 18.20 2.12
C ASN A 124 23.28 17.13 1.01
N ILE A 125 22.41 16.12 1.01
CA ILE A 125 22.36 15.11 -0.06
C ILE A 125 22.00 15.76 -1.40
N GLN A 126 20.97 16.60 -1.43
CA GLN A 126 20.44 17.15 -2.66
C GLN A 126 21.40 18.13 -3.35
N ILE A 127 22.08 18.99 -2.60
CA ILE A 127 22.93 20.06 -3.16
C ILE A 127 24.39 19.62 -3.24
N ARG A 128 24.98 19.13 -2.13
CA ARG A 128 26.37 18.65 -2.17
C ARG A 128 26.51 17.35 -2.97
N GLY A 129 25.53 16.48 -2.86
CA GLY A 129 25.50 15.24 -3.65
C GLY A 129 25.42 15.47 -5.15
N ALA A 130 24.78 16.55 -5.61
CA ALA A 130 24.70 16.91 -7.02
C ALA A 130 26.04 17.43 -7.60
N ARG A 131 26.92 18.01 -6.76
CA ARG A 131 28.14 18.65 -7.25
C ARG A 131 29.07 17.66 -7.97
N GLY A 132 29.27 17.86 -9.28
CA GLY A 132 30.13 17.03 -10.11
C GLY A 132 29.61 15.60 -10.31
N LEU A 133 28.33 15.37 -10.13
CA LEU A 133 27.68 14.09 -10.46
C LEU A 133 27.55 13.97 -11.98
N ASP A 134 27.98 12.84 -12.53
CA ASP A 134 27.67 12.50 -13.92
C ASP A 134 26.29 11.85 -13.98
N TRP A 135 25.31 12.64 -14.41
CA TRP A 135 23.91 12.26 -14.47
C TRP A 135 23.60 11.08 -15.41
N GLN A 136 24.51 10.79 -16.37
CA GLN A 136 24.33 9.64 -17.29
C GLN A 136 24.40 8.29 -16.57
N ASN A 137 24.95 8.25 -15.36
CA ASN A 137 24.97 7.05 -14.51
C ASN A 137 23.69 6.89 -13.65
N CYS A 138 22.73 7.80 -13.74
CA CYS A 138 21.47 7.70 -13.03
C CYS A 138 20.48 6.75 -13.73
N TYR A 139 19.71 5.98 -12.96
CA TYR A 139 18.74 5.01 -13.44
C TYR A 139 17.32 5.37 -12.95
N PRO A 140 16.28 5.16 -13.75
CA PRO A 140 16.26 4.70 -15.16
C PRO A 140 16.53 5.82 -16.18
N GLN A 141 16.74 7.05 -15.73
CA GLN A 141 16.97 8.20 -16.58
C GLN A 141 17.77 9.29 -15.84
N PRO A 142 18.48 10.19 -16.57
CA PRO A 142 19.39 11.16 -15.97
C PRO A 142 18.70 12.33 -15.25
N GLU A 143 17.47 12.68 -15.65
CA GLU A 143 16.81 13.89 -15.13
C GLU A 143 15.28 13.73 -14.98
N PHE A 144 14.73 14.63 -14.19
CA PHE A 144 13.28 14.80 -14.01
C PHE A 144 12.78 15.81 -15.05
N ASP A 145 12.19 15.31 -16.12
CA ASP A 145 11.72 16.05 -17.28
C ASP A 145 10.20 16.03 -17.42
N GLU A 146 9.68 16.73 -18.44
CA GLU A 146 8.24 16.78 -18.72
C GLU A 146 7.68 15.39 -19.02
N ASP A 147 8.44 14.53 -19.70
CA ASP A 147 8.01 13.18 -20.07
C ASP A 147 7.86 12.30 -18.83
N SER A 148 8.76 12.40 -17.83
CA SER A 148 8.65 11.73 -16.55
C SER A 148 7.39 12.17 -15.80
N VAL A 149 7.11 13.47 -15.78
CA VAL A 149 5.94 14.02 -15.13
C VAL A 149 4.67 13.53 -15.80
N LEU A 150 4.63 13.59 -17.13
CA LEU A 150 3.47 13.10 -17.90
C LEU A 150 3.24 11.59 -17.75
N PHE A 151 4.31 10.81 -17.64
CA PHE A 151 4.21 9.37 -17.33
C PHE A 151 3.49 9.14 -16.00
N ASP A 152 3.91 9.82 -14.93
CA ASP A 152 3.30 9.68 -13.60
C ASP A 152 1.85 10.21 -13.56
N LEU A 153 1.55 11.32 -14.26
CA LEU A 153 0.19 11.85 -14.37
C LEU A 153 -0.74 10.93 -15.18
N ASN A 154 -0.21 10.30 -16.25
CA ASN A 154 -0.96 9.30 -16.98
C ASN A 154 -1.15 8.02 -16.16
N TYR A 155 -0.17 7.64 -15.33
CA TYR A 155 -0.35 6.54 -14.39
C TYR A 155 -1.50 6.81 -13.41
N PHE A 156 -1.59 8.03 -12.85
CA PHE A 156 -2.76 8.47 -12.07
C PHE A 156 -4.04 8.38 -12.88
N LYS A 157 -4.07 8.91 -14.12
CA LYS A 157 -5.26 8.92 -14.98
C LYS A 157 -5.80 7.50 -15.22
N TYR A 158 -4.91 6.56 -15.59
CA TYR A 158 -5.33 5.22 -15.97
C TYR A 158 -5.54 4.27 -14.80
N CYS A 159 -4.76 4.40 -13.73
CA CYS A 159 -4.83 3.47 -12.61
C CYS A 159 -5.76 3.93 -11.48
N PHE A 160 -6.07 5.23 -11.39
CA PHE A 160 -6.93 5.76 -10.33
C PHE A 160 -8.16 6.51 -10.86
N LEU A 161 -7.96 7.52 -11.71
CA LEU A 161 -9.04 8.41 -12.16
C LEU A 161 -10.06 7.66 -13.02
N LYS A 162 -9.66 6.94 -14.06
CA LYS A 162 -10.60 6.13 -14.88
C LYS A 162 -11.32 5.05 -14.04
N PRO A 163 -10.64 4.25 -13.21
CA PRO A 163 -11.32 3.29 -12.33
C PRO A 163 -12.24 3.92 -11.28
N SER A 164 -12.11 5.23 -11.00
CA SER A 164 -13.04 5.92 -10.11
C SER A 164 -14.46 6.00 -10.68
N GLY A 165 -14.60 5.95 -12.01
CA GLY A 165 -15.88 6.15 -12.71
C GLY A 165 -16.29 7.61 -12.86
N LEU A 166 -15.41 8.57 -12.53
CA LEU A 166 -15.66 9.97 -12.77
C LEU A 166 -15.61 10.25 -14.28
N ASP A 167 -16.63 10.91 -14.81
CA ASP A 167 -16.63 11.37 -16.20
C ASP A 167 -15.80 12.65 -16.36
N PHE A 168 -14.91 12.68 -17.38
CA PHE A 168 -14.04 13.80 -17.67
C PHE A 168 -13.65 13.86 -19.15
N HIS A 169 -13.31 15.07 -19.62
CA HIS A 169 -12.88 15.30 -21.00
C HIS A 169 -11.37 15.11 -21.14
N GLU A 170 -10.94 14.03 -21.77
CA GLU A 170 -9.53 13.62 -21.85
C GLU A 170 -8.62 14.69 -22.45
N LEU A 171 -8.99 15.32 -23.56
CA LEU A 171 -8.14 16.34 -24.20
C LEU A 171 -7.95 17.59 -23.34
N LYS A 172 -8.97 18.01 -22.57
CA LYS A 172 -8.84 19.14 -21.64
C LYS A 172 -7.92 18.79 -20.47
N LEU A 173 -8.04 17.56 -19.95
CA LEU A 173 -7.17 17.10 -18.90
C LEU A 173 -5.71 16.99 -19.37
N GLU A 174 -5.50 16.42 -20.55
CA GLU A 174 -4.16 16.29 -21.16
C GLU A 174 -3.51 17.65 -21.37
N ALA A 175 -4.25 18.67 -21.84
CA ALA A 175 -3.75 20.03 -21.98
C ALA A 175 -3.30 20.61 -20.63
N ASN A 176 -4.06 20.37 -19.54
CA ASN A 176 -3.68 20.80 -18.19
C ASN A 176 -2.48 20.01 -17.65
N PHE A 177 -2.37 18.72 -17.94
CA PHE A 177 -1.22 17.90 -17.56
C PHE A 177 0.08 18.42 -18.20
N ARG A 178 0.05 18.81 -19.48
CA ARG A 178 1.21 19.41 -20.16
C ARG A 178 1.62 20.75 -19.55
N LEU A 179 0.66 21.62 -19.24
CA LEU A 179 0.94 22.87 -18.55
C LEU A 179 1.55 22.61 -17.17
N PHE A 180 1.00 21.67 -16.42
CA PHE A 180 1.49 21.31 -15.10
C PHE A 180 2.90 20.71 -15.17
N ALA A 181 3.17 19.80 -16.14
CA ALA A 181 4.50 19.23 -16.36
C ALA A 181 5.53 20.33 -16.67
N LYS A 182 5.20 21.26 -17.58
CA LYS A 182 6.05 22.40 -17.90
C LYS A 182 6.34 23.27 -16.69
N ASP A 183 5.34 23.54 -15.85
CA ASP A 183 5.55 24.34 -14.64
C ASP A 183 6.44 23.63 -13.61
N LEU A 184 6.28 22.31 -13.41
CA LEU A 184 7.11 21.53 -12.50
C LEU A 184 8.59 21.50 -12.92
N THR A 185 8.86 21.57 -14.22
CA THR A 185 10.20 21.52 -14.81
C THR A 185 10.75 22.89 -15.22
N SER A 186 10.02 23.99 -14.97
CA SER A 186 10.37 25.35 -15.42
C SER A 186 11.60 25.94 -14.75
N GLU A 187 11.95 25.51 -13.55
CA GLU A 187 13.11 26.00 -12.81
C GLU A 187 14.31 25.07 -13.09
N ASN A 188 15.40 25.64 -13.61
CA ASN A 188 16.64 24.88 -13.78
C ASN A 188 17.35 24.73 -12.43
N ILE A 189 16.94 23.75 -11.65
CA ILE A 189 17.52 23.44 -10.35
C ILE A 189 18.48 22.28 -10.51
N ASP A 190 19.76 22.54 -10.32
CA ASP A 190 20.81 21.53 -10.37
C ASP A 190 20.99 20.89 -8.99
N SER A 191 20.06 19.98 -8.66
CA SER A 191 20.07 19.23 -7.40
C SER A 191 19.81 17.75 -7.63
N PHE A 192 20.23 16.92 -6.68
CA PHE A 192 19.93 15.49 -6.68
C PHE A 192 18.52 15.29 -6.15
N LEU A 193 17.62 14.85 -7.00
CA LEU A 193 16.28 14.39 -6.65
C LEU A 193 16.39 12.93 -6.27
N TYR A 194 16.16 12.62 -4.99
CA TYR A 194 16.31 11.29 -4.42
C TYR A 194 15.26 10.29 -4.94
N ARG A 195 14.07 10.76 -5.26
CA ARG A 195 12.89 10.04 -5.76
C ARG A 195 12.13 9.29 -4.66
N ASP A 196 12.77 8.38 -3.96
CA ASP A 196 12.15 7.52 -2.94
C ASP A 196 12.52 7.93 -1.50
N PHE A 197 12.58 9.24 -1.26
CA PHE A 197 12.85 9.79 0.07
C PHE A 197 11.66 9.57 1.00
N GLN A 198 11.78 8.57 1.86
CA GLN A 198 10.76 8.12 2.81
C GLN A 198 11.42 7.69 4.13
N ALA A 199 10.67 7.72 5.23
CA ALA A 199 11.18 7.35 6.54
C ALA A 199 11.74 5.90 6.62
N ARG A 200 11.28 4.98 5.78
CA ARG A 200 11.81 3.62 5.69
C ARG A 200 13.20 3.54 5.04
N ASN A 201 13.55 4.54 4.24
CA ASN A 201 14.81 4.62 3.51
C ASN A 201 15.82 5.53 4.22
N VAL A 202 15.56 5.83 5.51
CA VAL A 202 16.48 6.53 6.41
C VAL A 202 16.77 5.62 7.59
N MET A 203 18.01 5.19 7.70
CA MET A 203 18.52 4.44 8.86
C MET A 203 19.01 5.43 9.92
N LEU A 204 19.01 5.02 11.16
CA LEU A 204 19.52 5.81 12.29
C LEU A 204 20.74 5.11 12.88
N ASP A 205 21.83 5.85 13.04
CA ASP A 205 23.00 5.36 13.79
C ASP A 205 22.70 5.31 15.31
N ALA A 206 23.67 4.88 16.10
CA ALA A 206 23.53 4.75 17.55
C ALA A 206 23.19 6.08 18.26
N ASP A 207 23.60 7.21 17.68
CA ASP A 207 23.35 8.55 18.21
C ASP A 207 22.03 9.16 17.67
N GLY A 208 21.36 8.47 16.74
CA GLY A 208 20.13 8.92 16.11
C GLY A 208 20.34 9.83 14.89
N ASN A 209 21.56 9.87 14.34
CA ASN A 209 21.81 10.63 13.11
C ASN A 209 21.32 9.85 11.89
N PRO A 210 20.71 10.53 10.89
CA PRO A 210 20.15 9.88 9.72
C PRO A 210 21.23 9.42 8.74
N GLN A 211 21.08 8.20 8.26
CA GLN A 211 21.88 7.56 7.19
C GLN A 211 20.91 7.21 6.04
N PHE A 212 21.32 7.43 4.81
CA PHE A 212 20.41 7.34 3.66
C PHE A 212 20.69 6.11 2.80
N ILE A 213 19.62 5.37 2.43
CA ILE A 213 19.65 4.15 1.61
C ILE A 213 18.60 4.23 0.51
N ASP A 214 18.69 3.34 -0.49
CA ASP A 214 17.66 3.20 -1.56
C ASP A 214 17.57 4.43 -2.49
N PHE A 215 18.71 5.01 -2.83
CA PHE A 215 18.80 6.24 -3.66
C PHE A 215 19.08 5.97 -5.14
N GLN A 216 19.12 4.72 -5.60
CA GLN A 216 19.46 4.36 -6.99
C GLN A 216 18.47 4.90 -8.03
N GLY A 217 17.22 5.21 -7.63
CA GLY A 217 16.25 5.87 -8.48
C GLY A 217 16.46 7.37 -8.66
N GLY A 218 17.49 7.91 -8.00
CA GLY A 218 17.80 9.34 -7.98
C GLY A 218 18.33 9.86 -9.31
N ARG A 219 18.14 11.14 -9.56
CA ARG A 219 18.45 11.83 -10.81
C ARG A 219 18.59 13.33 -10.61
N ARG A 220 18.94 14.04 -11.65
CA ARG A 220 18.86 15.50 -11.65
C ARG A 220 17.40 15.97 -11.55
N GLY A 221 17.12 16.94 -10.67
CA GLY A 221 15.77 17.49 -10.57
C GLY A 221 15.57 18.40 -9.37
N PRO A 222 14.38 18.98 -9.23
CA PRO A 222 14.11 20.00 -8.22
C PRO A 222 14.00 19.40 -6.81
N TYR A 223 14.67 20.01 -5.85
CA TYR A 223 14.71 19.59 -4.44
C TYR A 223 13.35 19.62 -3.73
N TYR A 224 12.34 20.29 -4.28
CA TYR A 224 10.97 20.31 -3.73
C TYR A 224 10.31 18.93 -3.70
N TYR A 225 10.65 18.07 -4.66
CA TYR A 225 10.01 16.77 -4.84
C TYR A 225 10.16 15.88 -3.60
N ASP A 226 11.39 15.75 -3.09
CA ASP A 226 11.67 14.84 -1.96
C ASP A 226 11.04 15.36 -0.66
N LEU A 227 11.06 16.67 -0.45
CA LEU A 227 10.39 17.29 0.69
C LEU A 227 8.87 17.05 0.63
N ALA A 228 8.26 17.20 -0.55
CA ALA A 228 6.85 16.89 -0.77
C ALA A 228 6.56 15.40 -0.51
N SER A 229 7.42 14.51 -1.04
CA SER A 229 7.29 13.05 -0.86
C SER A 229 7.31 12.65 0.61
N PHE A 230 8.23 13.21 1.39
CA PHE A 230 8.39 12.88 2.80
C PHE A 230 7.27 13.43 3.67
N LEU A 231 6.94 14.73 3.51
CA LEU A 231 6.02 15.41 4.41
C LEU A 231 4.54 15.12 4.13
N TRP A 232 4.17 14.73 2.90
CA TRP A 232 2.79 14.41 2.53
C TRP A 232 2.55 12.92 2.33
N GLN A 233 3.44 12.08 2.85
CA GLN A 233 3.20 10.64 2.90
C GLN A 233 1.94 10.36 3.74
N ALA A 234 0.91 9.78 3.10
CA ALA A 234 -0.41 9.59 3.72
C ALA A 234 -0.36 8.79 5.01
N SER A 235 0.45 7.72 5.06
CA SER A 235 0.59 6.84 6.24
C SER A 235 1.27 7.51 7.44
N ALA A 236 2.03 8.59 7.24
CA ALA A 236 2.71 9.30 8.32
C ALA A 236 1.76 10.19 9.15
N ARG A 237 0.65 10.65 8.57
CA ARG A 237 -0.37 11.48 9.24
C ARG A 237 0.20 12.73 9.94
N TYR A 238 1.26 13.34 9.38
CA TYR A 238 1.83 14.57 9.93
C TYR A 238 0.77 15.67 9.98
N SER A 239 0.60 16.30 11.17
CA SER A 239 -0.28 17.46 11.30
C SER A 239 0.25 18.65 10.51
N ASP A 240 -0.64 19.56 10.10
CA ASP A 240 -0.24 20.78 9.36
C ASP A 240 0.73 21.65 10.16
N LYS A 241 0.62 21.62 11.49
CA LYS A 241 1.59 22.32 12.36
C LYS A 241 2.98 21.69 12.21
N LEU A 242 3.08 20.36 12.31
CA LEU A 242 4.37 19.67 12.19
C LEU A 242 4.94 19.81 10.77
N ARG A 243 4.10 19.72 9.72
CA ARG A 243 4.55 19.97 8.34
C ARG A 243 5.16 21.37 8.18
N ARG A 244 4.51 22.41 8.71
CA ARG A 244 5.04 23.78 8.66
C ARG A 244 6.38 23.91 9.42
N GLU A 245 6.49 23.28 10.58
CA GLU A 245 7.75 23.26 11.34
C GLU A 245 8.87 22.59 10.52
N LEU A 246 8.60 21.44 9.91
CA LEU A 246 9.59 20.70 9.11
C LEU A 246 9.93 21.42 7.79
N VAL A 247 8.98 22.10 7.16
CA VAL A 247 9.26 22.95 5.99
C VAL A 247 10.18 24.11 6.37
N ALA A 248 9.99 24.75 7.51
CA ALA A 248 10.87 25.81 8.00
C ALA A 248 12.28 25.27 8.30
N GLU A 249 12.40 24.12 8.96
CA GLU A 249 13.69 23.45 9.21
C GLU A 249 14.44 23.14 7.90
N TYR A 250 13.73 22.62 6.89
CA TYR A 250 14.30 22.36 5.58
C TYR A 250 14.76 23.64 4.89
N TYR A 251 13.90 24.65 4.84
CA TYR A 251 14.18 25.93 4.19
C TYR A 251 15.41 26.63 4.81
N ASP A 252 15.54 26.60 6.13
CA ASP A 252 16.68 27.16 6.84
C ASP A 252 17.97 26.36 6.61
N ALA A 253 17.87 25.03 6.54
CA ALA A 253 19.00 24.18 6.20
C ALA A 253 19.45 24.37 4.74
N LEU A 254 18.51 24.52 3.79
CA LEU A 254 18.81 24.71 2.37
C LEU A 254 19.63 25.96 2.11
N LYS A 255 19.40 27.05 2.85
CA LYS A 255 20.16 28.32 2.77
C LYS A 255 21.67 28.15 3.01
N GLN A 256 22.07 27.06 3.69
CA GLN A 256 23.49 26.80 3.96
C GLN A 256 24.22 26.25 2.72
N TYR A 257 23.50 25.79 1.71
CA TYR A 257 24.06 25.07 0.57
C TYR A 257 23.87 25.81 -0.77
N THR A 258 22.81 26.63 -0.88
CA THR A 258 22.46 27.35 -2.11
C THR A 258 21.65 28.61 -1.82
N GLU A 259 21.58 29.50 -2.79
CA GLU A 259 20.62 30.61 -2.78
C GLU A 259 19.21 30.06 -2.87
N VAL A 260 18.30 30.61 -2.08
CA VAL A 260 16.90 30.15 -2.03
C VAL A 260 15.96 31.32 -2.35
N PRO A 261 14.83 31.07 -3.03
CA PRO A 261 13.81 32.08 -3.26
C PRO A 261 13.16 32.51 -1.94
N SER A 262 12.36 33.60 -1.96
CA SER A 262 11.58 33.96 -0.78
C SER A 262 10.74 32.79 -0.26
N LEU A 263 10.50 32.72 1.06
CA LEU A 263 9.74 31.65 1.68
C LEU A 263 8.34 31.49 1.04
N ARG A 264 7.70 32.60 0.66
CA ARG A 264 6.40 32.59 -0.03
C ARG A 264 6.51 31.88 -1.37
N HIS A 265 7.52 32.22 -2.17
CA HIS A 265 7.74 31.56 -3.47
C HIS A 265 8.08 30.08 -3.27
N PHE A 266 8.96 29.77 -2.32
CA PHE A 266 9.33 28.39 -1.98
C PHE A 266 8.09 27.53 -1.63
N VAL A 267 7.21 28.03 -0.76
CA VAL A 267 6.01 27.31 -0.35
C VAL A 267 5.02 27.13 -1.50
N ASN A 268 4.86 28.13 -2.37
CA ASN A 268 4.02 28.03 -3.56
C ASN A 268 4.56 26.96 -4.52
N ARG A 269 5.86 26.96 -4.78
CA ARG A 269 6.51 25.91 -5.61
C ARG A 269 6.37 24.53 -4.98
N LEU A 270 6.66 24.41 -3.69
CA LEU A 270 6.48 23.16 -2.95
C LEU A 270 5.05 22.62 -3.09
N SER A 271 4.05 23.49 -3.06
CA SER A 271 2.63 23.07 -3.20
C SER A 271 2.34 22.41 -4.55
N LEU A 272 3.02 22.83 -5.64
CA LEU A 272 2.92 22.16 -6.95
C LEU A 272 3.47 20.72 -6.86
N PHE A 273 4.62 20.54 -6.22
CA PHE A 273 5.21 19.21 -6.03
C PHE A 273 4.38 18.34 -5.08
N VAL A 274 3.74 18.93 -4.07
CA VAL A 274 2.80 18.21 -3.19
C VAL A 274 1.59 17.71 -3.98
N LEU A 275 1.02 18.54 -4.86
CA LEU A 275 -0.07 18.12 -5.75
C LEU A 275 0.40 16.99 -6.66
N PHE A 276 1.54 17.15 -7.33
CA PHE A 276 2.10 16.13 -8.22
C PHE A 276 2.30 14.80 -7.50
N ARG A 277 2.96 14.82 -6.32
CA ARG A 277 3.18 13.61 -5.53
C ARG A 277 1.85 12.97 -5.04
N THR A 278 0.87 13.78 -4.70
CA THR A 278 -0.45 13.28 -4.30
C THR A 278 -1.11 12.52 -5.46
N LEU A 279 -1.07 13.05 -6.68
CA LEU A 279 -1.61 12.36 -7.86
C LEU A 279 -0.81 11.09 -8.18
N GLN A 280 0.52 11.15 -8.11
CA GLN A 280 1.38 10.00 -8.35
C GLN A 280 1.10 8.84 -7.38
N VAL A 281 1.00 9.12 -6.06
CA VAL A 281 0.71 8.08 -5.07
C VAL A 281 -0.71 7.54 -5.21
N LEU A 282 -1.69 8.37 -5.57
CA LEU A 282 -3.03 7.91 -5.89
C LEU A 282 -3.04 6.94 -7.08
N GLY A 283 -2.22 7.20 -8.12
CA GLY A 283 -2.00 6.25 -9.21
C GLY A 283 -1.47 4.91 -8.73
N ALA A 284 -0.44 4.93 -7.88
CA ALA A 284 0.12 3.72 -7.29
C ALA A 284 -0.88 2.98 -6.38
N TYR A 285 -1.65 3.72 -5.57
CA TYR A 285 -2.69 3.14 -4.72
C TYR A 285 -3.84 2.56 -5.57
N GLY A 286 -4.19 3.21 -6.68
CA GLY A 286 -5.14 2.67 -7.65
C GLY A 286 -4.66 1.36 -8.24
N PHE A 287 -3.45 1.31 -8.78
CA PHE A 287 -2.90 0.09 -9.35
C PHE A 287 -2.81 -1.04 -8.31
N ARG A 288 -2.12 -0.80 -7.21
CA ARG A 288 -1.90 -1.82 -6.19
C ARG A 288 -3.17 -2.17 -5.39
N GLY A 289 -4.08 -1.20 -5.21
CA GLY A 289 -5.34 -1.40 -4.48
C GLY A 289 -6.44 -2.00 -5.33
N TYR A 290 -6.76 -1.39 -6.49
CA TYR A 290 -7.88 -1.83 -7.31
C TYR A 290 -7.54 -3.04 -8.18
N PHE A 291 -6.32 -3.10 -8.76
CA PHE A 291 -5.93 -4.19 -9.66
C PHE A 291 -5.22 -5.34 -8.93
N GLU A 292 -4.23 -5.06 -8.06
CA GLU A 292 -3.54 -6.10 -7.28
C GLU A 292 -4.27 -6.47 -5.98
N ARG A 293 -5.34 -5.75 -5.61
CA ARG A 293 -6.19 -5.97 -4.42
C ARG A 293 -5.44 -5.98 -3.09
N LYS A 294 -4.34 -5.23 -2.98
CA LYS A 294 -3.56 -5.11 -1.75
C LYS A 294 -4.23 -4.13 -0.79
N LYS A 295 -4.78 -4.65 0.31
CA LYS A 295 -5.60 -3.90 1.28
C LYS A 295 -4.94 -2.63 1.81
N HIS A 296 -3.67 -2.68 2.19
CA HIS A 296 -2.97 -1.52 2.76
C HIS A 296 -2.84 -0.32 1.81
N PHE A 297 -2.88 -0.55 0.50
CA PHE A 297 -2.95 0.55 -0.48
C PHE A 297 -4.36 1.15 -0.54
N LEU A 298 -5.41 0.33 -0.45
CA LEU A 298 -6.78 0.82 -0.35
C LEU A 298 -6.98 1.67 0.90
N ASP A 299 -6.46 1.22 2.05
CA ASP A 299 -6.50 1.94 3.33
C ASP A 299 -5.72 3.28 3.29
N SER A 300 -4.80 3.44 2.33
CA SER A 300 -4.03 4.67 2.12
C SER A 300 -4.75 5.72 1.24
N ILE A 301 -5.82 5.33 0.54
CA ILE A 301 -6.57 6.25 -0.33
C ILE A 301 -7.27 7.36 0.47
N PRO A 302 -8.05 7.10 1.55
CA PRO A 302 -8.73 8.14 2.29
C PRO A 302 -7.79 9.25 2.79
N PRO A 303 -6.68 8.99 3.49
CA PRO A 303 -5.77 10.05 3.91
C PRO A 303 -5.08 10.77 2.75
N ALA A 304 -4.88 10.13 1.59
CA ALA A 304 -4.39 10.81 0.39
C ALA A 304 -5.45 11.75 -0.20
N MET A 305 -6.71 11.36 -0.17
CA MET A 305 -7.84 12.24 -0.58
C MET A 305 -8.00 13.42 0.37
N ASP A 306 -7.74 13.29 1.67
CA ASP A 306 -7.75 14.41 2.62
C ASP A 306 -6.61 15.39 2.33
N ASN A 307 -5.42 14.90 2.00
CA ASN A 307 -4.31 15.75 1.53
C ASN A 307 -4.73 16.50 0.25
N LEU A 308 -5.37 15.84 -0.70
CA LEU A 308 -5.86 16.47 -1.92
C LEU A 308 -6.90 17.56 -1.64
N ARG A 309 -7.90 17.30 -0.77
CA ARG A 309 -8.88 18.31 -0.35
C ARG A 309 -8.24 19.53 0.28
N ALA A 310 -7.22 19.33 1.12
CA ALA A 310 -6.48 20.44 1.74
C ALA A 310 -5.75 21.29 0.68
N LEU A 311 -5.13 20.66 -0.32
CA LEU A 311 -4.46 21.36 -1.42
C LEU A 311 -5.45 22.17 -2.28
N LEU A 312 -6.61 21.61 -2.61
CA LEU A 312 -7.62 22.27 -3.43
C LEU A 312 -8.15 23.58 -2.82
N LYS A 313 -8.01 23.76 -1.51
CA LYS A 313 -8.35 25.01 -0.80
C LYS A 313 -7.39 26.18 -1.10
N LEU A 314 -6.18 25.91 -1.62
CA LEU A 314 -5.21 26.96 -1.97
C LEU A 314 -5.60 27.78 -3.20
N GLY A 315 -6.51 27.24 -4.04
CA GLY A 315 -7.13 27.96 -5.14
C GLY A 315 -6.27 28.14 -6.39
N GLU A 316 -6.81 28.87 -7.36
CA GLU A 316 -6.24 29.03 -8.70
C GLU A 316 -4.95 29.89 -8.72
N GLN A 317 -4.74 30.71 -7.72
CA GLN A 317 -3.50 31.50 -7.61
C GLN A 317 -2.26 30.62 -7.44
N VAL A 318 -2.43 29.41 -6.85
CA VAL A 318 -1.36 28.43 -6.67
C VAL A 318 -1.38 27.38 -7.78
N PHE A 319 -2.59 27.03 -8.26
CA PHE A 319 -2.80 25.98 -9.25
C PHE A 319 -3.58 26.52 -10.47
N PRO A 320 -2.90 27.12 -11.46
CA PRO A 320 -3.55 27.73 -12.62
C PRO A 320 -3.98 26.70 -13.69
N TYR A 321 -4.60 25.60 -13.28
CA TYR A 321 -5.05 24.49 -14.13
C TYR A 321 -6.56 24.27 -13.96
N PRO A 322 -7.43 25.17 -14.48
CA PRO A 322 -8.82 25.25 -14.06
C PRO A 322 -9.60 23.95 -14.31
N TYR A 323 -9.39 23.29 -15.45
CA TYR A 323 -10.08 22.04 -15.75
C TYR A 323 -9.63 20.89 -14.82
N MET A 324 -8.32 20.73 -14.62
CA MET A 324 -7.78 19.73 -13.71
C MET A 324 -8.25 19.95 -12.27
N MET A 325 -8.27 21.21 -11.81
CA MET A 325 -8.69 21.53 -10.45
C MET A 325 -10.19 21.28 -10.23
N ASP A 326 -11.04 21.62 -11.22
CA ASP A 326 -12.46 21.27 -11.20
C ASP A 326 -12.69 19.76 -11.15
N MET A 327 -12.02 19.02 -12.02
CA MET A 327 -12.08 17.57 -12.06
C MET A 327 -11.64 16.93 -10.74
N LEU A 328 -10.55 17.43 -10.12
CA LEU A 328 -10.08 16.95 -8.83
C LEU A 328 -11.05 17.26 -7.68
N ARG A 329 -11.73 18.43 -7.68
CA ARG A 329 -12.81 18.72 -6.71
C ARG A 329 -13.94 17.69 -6.85
N ARG A 330 -14.48 17.49 -8.07
CA ARG A 330 -15.51 16.48 -8.33
C ARG A 330 -15.08 15.08 -7.90
N LEU A 331 -13.80 14.72 -8.13
CA LEU A 331 -13.24 13.44 -7.68
C LEU A 331 -13.31 13.31 -6.14
N THR A 332 -12.93 14.37 -5.40
CA THR A 332 -12.95 14.34 -3.93
C THR A 332 -14.34 14.36 -3.33
N GLU A 333 -15.35 14.80 -4.09
CA GLU A 333 -16.75 14.85 -3.69
C GLU A 333 -17.53 13.57 -3.99
N MET A 334 -16.93 12.63 -4.74
CA MET A 334 -17.57 11.34 -5.00
C MET A 334 -17.89 10.59 -3.71
N PRO A 335 -19.09 9.97 -3.57
CA PRO A 335 -19.49 9.27 -2.33
C PRO A 335 -18.46 8.23 -1.82
N ARG A 336 -17.79 7.55 -2.73
CA ARG A 336 -16.74 6.55 -2.38
C ARG A 336 -15.47 7.14 -1.77
N TYR A 337 -15.26 8.45 -1.91
CA TYR A 337 -14.12 9.20 -1.37
C TYR A 337 -14.56 10.28 -0.38
N ALA A 338 -15.88 10.40 -0.11
CA ALA A 338 -16.38 11.35 0.87
C ALA A 338 -15.69 11.12 2.22
N HIS A 339 -15.36 12.21 2.88
CA HIS A 339 -14.81 12.14 4.23
C HIS A 339 -15.89 11.56 5.15
N ILE A 340 -15.63 10.38 5.68
CA ILE A 340 -16.43 9.87 6.80
C ILE A 340 -15.86 10.59 8.02
N GLU A 341 -16.55 11.64 8.47
CA GLU A 341 -16.24 12.22 9.79
C GLU A 341 -16.36 11.09 10.81
N GLU A 342 -15.22 10.67 11.39
CA GLU A 342 -15.31 9.91 12.62
C GLU A 342 -16.06 10.78 13.61
N PRO A 343 -17.18 10.32 14.21
CA PRO A 343 -17.92 11.12 15.16
C PRO A 343 -16.93 11.60 16.22
N ALA A 344 -16.92 12.92 16.47
CA ALA A 344 -16.05 13.52 17.46
C ALA A 344 -16.30 12.80 18.78
N VAL A 345 -15.34 11.97 19.19
CA VAL A 345 -15.38 11.31 20.51
C VAL A 345 -15.34 12.44 21.52
N SER A 346 -16.50 12.75 22.10
CA SER A 346 -16.59 13.72 23.16
C SER A 346 -15.68 13.25 24.29
N ARG A 347 -14.73 14.11 24.68
CA ARG A 347 -13.87 13.89 25.84
C ARG A 347 -14.71 14.06 27.13
N ALA A 348 -15.53 13.08 27.42
CA ALA A 348 -16.07 12.91 28.76
C ALA A 348 -16.20 11.39 28.97
N ASP A 349 -15.52 10.95 30.04
CA ASP A 349 -15.57 9.64 30.64
C ASP A 349 -14.58 8.59 30.14
N GLY A 350 -13.84 8.12 31.16
CA GLY A 350 -12.72 7.22 31.08
C GLY A 350 -13.03 5.93 30.32
N TYR A 351 -12.02 5.48 29.57
CA TYR A 351 -11.95 4.16 28.95
C TYR A 351 -12.31 3.07 29.98
N LYS A 352 -13.54 2.61 29.92
CA LYS A 352 -13.86 1.25 30.30
C LYS A 352 -13.82 0.44 29.00
N THR A 353 -12.77 -0.36 28.85
CA THR A 353 -12.75 -1.46 27.89
C THR A 353 -13.94 -2.36 28.22
N THR A 354 -15.02 -2.20 27.48
CA THR A 354 -16.04 -3.23 27.41
C THR A 354 -15.77 -3.94 26.09
N ASP A 355 -15.26 -5.16 26.17
CA ASP A 355 -15.36 -6.16 25.12
C ASP A 355 -16.85 -6.32 24.79
N LYS A 356 -17.34 -5.55 23.84
CA LYS A 356 -18.61 -5.79 23.18
C LYS A 356 -18.38 -5.64 21.68
N ASN A 357 -18.43 -6.78 21.02
CA ASN A 357 -18.57 -6.87 19.57
C ASN A 357 -19.65 -5.89 19.10
N VAL A 358 -19.28 -4.94 18.23
CA VAL A 358 -20.16 -3.88 17.69
C VAL A 358 -21.15 -4.42 16.65
N TYR A 359 -21.34 -5.71 16.58
CA TYR A 359 -22.41 -6.37 15.80
C TYR A 359 -23.37 -7.05 16.77
N GLU A 360 -24.26 -6.25 17.39
CA GLU A 360 -25.47 -6.84 17.97
C GLU A 360 -26.31 -7.38 16.82
N ALA A 361 -26.47 -8.71 16.77
CA ALA A 361 -27.46 -9.37 15.94
C ALA A 361 -28.83 -8.78 16.30
N HIS A 362 -29.59 -8.34 15.29
CA HIS A 362 -30.93 -7.84 15.52
C HIS A 362 -31.77 -8.97 16.16
N PRO A 363 -32.55 -8.71 17.24
CA PRO A 363 -33.25 -9.73 18.02
C PRO A 363 -34.41 -10.47 17.29
N GLN A 364 -34.52 -10.33 15.99
CA GLN A 364 -35.60 -10.93 15.20
C GLN A 364 -35.18 -12.14 14.33
N ASP A 365 -33.89 -12.46 14.29
CA ASP A 365 -33.41 -13.65 13.63
C ASP A 365 -33.45 -14.79 14.62
N GLY A 366 -34.40 -15.74 14.46
CA GLY A 366 -34.39 -17.00 15.19
C GLY A 366 -33.05 -17.70 15.01
N PRO A 367 -32.59 -18.49 15.96
CA PRO A 367 -31.29 -19.10 15.92
C PRO A 367 -31.18 -20.02 14.71
N ALA A 368 -30.27 -19.72 13.78
CA ALA A 368 -29.71 -20.73 12.90
C ALA A 368 -28.86 -21.63 13.79
N THR A 369 -29.46 -22.65 14.36
CA THR A 369 -28.79 -23.57 15.25
C THR A 369 -28.14 -24.67 14.43
N PHE A 370 -26.89 -24.43 13.99
CA PHE A 370 -26.01 -25.55 13.84
C PHE A 370 -25.68 -26.13 15.22
N SER A 371 -25.69 -27.45 15.35
CA SER A 371 -25.08 -28.10 16.49
C SER A 371 -23.61 -27.63 16.52
N LYS A 372 -23.25 -26.95 17.59
CA LYS A 372 -21.92 -26.35 17.75
C LYS A 372 -20.88 -27.46 17.57
N TYR A 373 -20.02 -27.35 16.53
CA TYR A 373 -18.93 -28.30 16.33
C TYR A 373 -18.01 -28.23 17.56
N ASP A 374 -17.70 -29.38 18.17
CA ASP A 374 -16.98 -29.46 19.44
C ASP A 374 -15.45 -29.31 19.30
N GLY A 375 -14.97 -29.02 18.09
CA GLY A 375 -13.54 -28.81 17.79
C GLY A 375 -12.71 -30.08 17.78
N LYS A 376 -13.35 -31.27 17.73
CA LYS A 376 -12.69 -32.57 17.73
C LYS A 376 -13.04 -33.36 16.47
N GLY A 377 -12.03 -33.90 15.81
CA GLY A 377 -12.22 -34.74 14.63
C GLY A 377 -11.65 -34.18 13.32
N PRO A 378 -12.04 -34.73 12.17
CA PRO A 378 -11.63 -34.22 10.86
C PRO A 378 -12.19 -32.82 10.59
N LEU A 379 -11.67 -32.14 9.56
CA LEU A 379 -12.14 -30.81 9.17
C LEU A 379 -13.62 -30.86 8.80
N CYS A 380 -14.42 -30.01 9.45
CA CYS A 380 -15.80 -29.69 9.08
C CYS A 380 -15.82 -28.30 8.44
N VAL A 381 -16.44 -28.17 7.27
CA VAL A 381 -16.61 -26.89 6.57
C VAL A 381 -18.06 -26.44 6.68
N ARG A 382 -18.26 -25.19 7.13
CA ARG A 382 -19.58 -24.56 7.23
C ARG A 382 -19.79 -23.56 6.11
N VAL A 383 -20.86 -23.71 5.33
CA VAL A 383 -21.16 -22.83 4.20
C VAL A 383 -22.52 -22.17 4.39
N PHE A 384 -22.53 -20.83 4.39
CA PHE A 384 -23.75 -20.04 4.60
C PHE A 384 -24.17 -19.30 3.33
N SER A 385 -25.47 -19.22 3.08
CA SER A 385 -26.02 -18.14 2.24
C SER A 385 -26.81 -17.14 3.07
N PHE A 386 -26.67 -15.85 2.79
CA PHE A 386 -27.28 -14.80 3.60
C PHE A 386 -27.67 -13.53 2.80
N SER A 387 -28.55 -12.71 3.41
CA SER A 387 -28.87 -11.36 2.95
C SER A 387 -27.99 -10.31 3.61
N PHE A 388 -27.30 -9.47 2.81
CA PHE A 388 -26.57 -8.32 3.37
C PHE A 388 -27.47 -7.33 4.14
N ARG A 389 -28.79 -7.31 3.85
CA ARG A 389 -29.75 -6.48 4.61
C ARG A 389 -29.97 -6.97 6.05
N LYS A 390 -29.71 -8.25 6.30
CA LYS A 390 -29.87 -8.88 7.62
C LYS A 390 -28.54 -9.15 8.33
N GLY A 391 -27.44 -8.70 7.75
CA GLY A 391 -26.09 -8.84 8.32
C GLY A 391 -25.39 -10.16 7.96
N ILE A 392 -24.10 -10.20 8.18
CA ILE A 392 -23.22 -11.34 7.93
C ILE A 392 -23.46 -12.37 9.05
N PRO A 393 -23.51 -13.70 8.72
CA PRO A 393 -23.60 -14.75 9.72
C PRO A 393 -22.44 -14.68 10.74
N ALA A 394 -22.74 -14.84 12.02
CA ALA A 394 -21.73 -14.89 13.07
C ALA A 394 -20.96 -16.21 12.99
N ASP A 395 -19.66 -16.16 13.32
CA ASP A 395 -18.87 -17.37 13.53
C ASP A 395 -18.98 -17.85 14.97
N GLU A 396 -19.62 -19.02 15.14
CA GLU A 396 -19.82 -19.61 16.47
C GLU A 396 -18.63 -20.47 16.94
N SER A 397 -17.64 -20.71 16.05
CA SER A 397 -16.45 -21.51 16.40
C SER A 397 -15.51 -20.81 17.38
N GLY A 398 -15.61 -19.49 17.48
CA GLY A 398 -14.69 -18.67 18.24
C GLY A 398 -13.37 -18.34 17.52
N ASN A 399 -13.21 -18.77 16.27
CA ASN A 399 -12.02 -18.49 15.44
C ASN A 399 -12.02 -17.11 14.80
N GLY A 400 -13.08 -16.31 14.96
CA GLY A 400 -13.16 -14.93 14.52
C GLY A 400 -13.63 -14.73 13.09
N GLY A 401 -14.31 -15.73 12.49
CA GLY A 401 -14.93 -15.62 11.18
C GLY A 401 -14.31 -16.49 10.11
N GLY A 402 -14.77 -16.29 8.88
CA GLY A 402 -14.36 -17.02 7.69
C GLY A 402 -14.45 -16.14 6.45
N TYR A 403 -14.52 -16.75 5.29
CA TYR A 403 -14.66 -16.03 4.02
C TYR A 403 -16.07 -15.51 3.82
N VAL A 404 -16.17 -14.26 3.37
CA VAL A 404 -17.44 -13.64 2.97
C VAL A 404 -17.34 -13.22 1.52
N PHE A 405 -18.14 -13.86 0.65
CA PHE A 405 -18.20 -13.61 -0.77
C PHE A 405 -19.44 -12.78 -1.12
N ASP A 406 -19.24 -11.72 -1.90
CA ASP A 406 -20.31 -10.85 -2.37
C ASP A 406 -20.78 -11.27 -3.76
N CYS A 407 -21.95 -11.93 -3.84
CA CYS A 407 -22.55 -12.35 -5.10
C CYS A 407 -23.31 -11.23 -5.82
N ARG A 408 -23.28 -9.97 -5.34
CA ARG A 408 -24.06 -8.87 -5.95
C ARG A 408 -23.47 -8.38 -7.26
N SER A 409 -22.23 -8.74 -7.55
CA SER A 409 -21.55 -8.44 -8.82
C SER A 409 -22.12 -9.23 -10.02
N THR A 410 -22.81 -10.36 -9.79
CA THR A 410 -23.39 -11.19 -10.83
C THR A 410 -24.84 -10.82 -11.14
N HIS A 411 -25.34 -11.24 -12.30
CA HIS A 411 -26.68 -10.95 -12.77
C HIS A 411 -27.76 -11.40 -11.77
N ASN A 412 -28.80 -10.57 -11.58
CA ASN A 412 -29.77 -10.76 -10.51
C ASN A 412 -31.12 -11.29 -11.02
N PRO A 413 -31.44 -12.58 -10.85
CA PRO A 413 -32.75 -13.12 -11.25
C PRO A 413 -33.93 -12.42 -10.57
N GLY A 414 -33.76 -11.94 -9.34
CA GLY A 414 -34.83 -11.29 -8.59
C GLY A 414 -35.33 -9.96 -9.16
N ARG A 415 -34.72 -9.45 -10.25
CA ARG A 415 -35.24 -8.32 -11.03
C ARG A 415 -36.43 -8.69 -11.93
N TYR A 416 -36.64 -9.99 -12.21
CA TYR A 416 -37.62 -10.49 -13.18
C TYR A 416 -38.74 -11.22 -12.46
N GLU A 417 -40.00 -10.93 -12.80
CA GLU A 417 -41.21 -11.47 -12.17
C GLU A 417 -41.22 -13.00 -12.06
N PRO A 418 -40.84 -13.80 -13.09
CA PRO A 418 -40.89 -15.25 -13.02
C PRO A 418 -40.04 -15.86 -11.90
N TYR A 419 -38.93 -15.15 -11.47
CA TYR A 419 -37.98 -15.70 -10.51
C TYR A 419 -38.13 -15.15 -9.08
N LYS A 420 -38.97 -14.11 -8.87
CA LYS A 420 -39.05 -13.41 -7.56
C LYS A 420 -39.46 -14.31 -6.40
N LYS A 421 -40.24 -15.38 -6.65
CA LYS A 421 -40.70 -16.31 -5.63
C LYS A 421 -39.86 -17.56 -5.52
N LEU A 422 -38.93 -17.78 -6.44
CA LEU A 422 -38.02 -18.89 -6.50
C LEU A 422 -36.74 -18.60 -5.74
N THR A 423 -35.97 -19.65 -5.49
CA THR A 423 -34.65 -19.61 -4.80
C THR A 423 -33.53 -20.02 -5.74
N GLY A 424 -32.29 -19.91 -5.30
CA GLY A 424 -31.12 -20.43 -6.03
C GLY A 424 -31.06 -21.95 -6.13
N LEU A 425 -31.97 -22.69 -5.51
CA LEU A 425 -32.12 -24.16 -5.63
C LEU A 425 -33.15 -24.57 -6.67
N ASP A 426 -33.93 -23.64 -7.20
CA ASP A 426 -34.97 -23.93 -8.17
C ASP A 426 -34.42 -23.91 -9.60
N GLU A 427 -34.71 -24.97 -10.37
CA GLU A 427 -34.22 -25.20 -11.73
C GLU A 427 -34.32 -23.98 -12.67
N PRO A 428 -35.43 -23.18 -12.71
CA PRO A 428 -35.51 -22.00 -13.58
C PRO A 428 -34.47 -20.90 -13.19
N VAL A 429 -34.14 -20.78 -11.91
CA VAL A 429 -33.15 -19.81 -11.41
C VAL A 429 -31.74 -20.32 -11.69
N ILE A 430 -31.49 -21.60 -11.49
CA ILE A 430 -30.24 -22.28 -11.82
C ILE A 430 -29.89 -22.02 -13.29
N ARG A 431 -30.81 -22.38 -14.21
CA ARG A 431 -30.61 -22.14 -15.65
C ARG A 431 -30.35 -20.67 -16.00
N PHE A 432 -31.13 -19.75 -15.42
CA PHE A 432 -30.91 -18.33 -15.64
C PHE A 432 -29.49 -17.88 -15.26
N LEU A 433 -28.97 -18.36 -14.14
CA LEU A 433 -27.64 -18.01 -13.66
C LEU A 433 -26.51 -18.66 -14.48
N GLU A 434 -26.73 -19.91 -14.93
CA GLU A 434 -25.76 -20.63 -15.74
C GLU A 434 -25.71 -20.14 -17.19
N ASP A 435 -26.85 -19.86 -17.81
CA ASP A 435 -26.95 -19.32 -19.18
C ASP A 435 -26.29 -17.95 -19.30
N ASP A 436 -26.36 -17.13 -18.25
CA ASP A 436 -25.70 -15.82 -18.19
C ASP A 436 -24.16 -15.95 -18.03
N GLY A 437 -23.68 -17.00 -17.37
CA GLY A 437 -22.26 -17.35 -17.21
C GLY A 437 -21.46 -16.51 -16.21
N GLU A 438 -21.95 -15.37 -15.74
CA GLU A 438 -21.25 -14.53 -14.76
C GLU A 438 -21.04 -15.25 -13.43
N ILE A 439 -22.06 -15.99 -12.95
CA ILE A 439 -21.99 -16.74 -11.70
C ILE A 439 -20.98 -17.89 -11.77
N LEU A 440 -20.84 -18.52 -12.93
CA LEU A 440 -19.89 -19.61 -13.16
C LEU A 440 -18.45 -19.10 -13.09
N THR A 441 -18.17 -17.96 -13.72
CA THR A 441 -16.86 -17.30 -13.66
C THR A 441 -16.50 -16.88 -12.22
N PHE A 442 -17.50 -16.39 -11.48
CA PHE A 442 -17.35 -16.06 -10.07
C PHE A 442 -17.01 -17.30 -9.24
N LEU A 443 -17.76 -18.40 -9.40
CA LEU A 443 -17.54 -19.66 -8.69
C LEU A 443 -16.20 -20.30 -9.02
N ASP A 444 -15.74 -20.26 -10.27
CA ASP A 444 -14.42 -20.79 -10.65
C ASP A 444 -13.29 -20.09 -9.83
N SER A 445 -13.41 -18.79 -9.60
CA SER A 445 -12.49 -18.05 -8.76
C SER A 445 -12.59 -18.41 -7.28
N VAL A 446 -13.81 -18.65 -6.79
CA VAL A 446 -14.07 -19.07 -5.41
C VAL A 446 -13.52 -20.48 -5.18
N TYR A 447 -13.74 -21.42 -6.09
CA TYR A 447 -13.24 -22.80 -5.98
C TYR A 447 -11.72 -22.83 -5.85
N LYS A 448 -10.99 -22.13 -6.71
CA LYS A 448 -9.52 -22.06 -6.63
C LYS A 448 -9.01 -21.57 -5.27
N LEU A 449 -9.69 -20.58 -4.70
CA LEU A 449 -9.35 -20.03 -3.38
C LEU A 449 -9.72 -21.00 -2.26
N ALA A 450 -10.94 -21.58 -2.31
CA ALA A 450 -11.44 -22.49 -1.29
C ALA A 450 -10.62 -23.78 -1.25
N ASP A 451 -10.30 -24.35 -2.41
CA ASP A 451 -9.49 -25.57 -2.55
C ASP A 451 -8.12 -25.43 -1.87
N ALA A 452 -7.44 -24.32 -2.14
CA ALA A 452 -6.12 -24.06 -1.56
C ALA A 452 -6.17 -23.95 -0.02
N HIS A 453 -7.27 -23.40 0.51
CA HIS A 453 -7.44 -23.24 1.97
C HIS A 453 -7.88 -24.55 2.63
N VAL A 454 -8.82 -25.26 2.06
CA VAL A 454 -9.29 -26.56 2.59
C VAL A 454 -8.11 -27.53 2.64
N GLN A 455 -7.33 -27.65 1.57
CA GLN A 455 -6.15 -28.52 1.57
C GLN A 455 -5.18 -28.11 2.70
N ARG A 456 -4.92 -26.81 2.86
CA ARG A 456 -4.02 -26.32 3.92
C ARG A 456 -4.54 -26.57 5.32
N TYR A 457 -5.85 -26.52 5.53
CA TYR A 457 -6.48 -26.82 6.80
C TYR A 457 -6.40 -28.29 7.14
N ILE A 458 -6.62 -29.18 6.15
CA ILE A 458 -6.42 -30.63 6.29
C ILE A 458 -4.96 -30.93 6.66
N ASP A 459 -4.00 -30.38 5.91
CA ASP A 459 -2.56 -30.60 6.15
C ASP A 459 -2.10 -30.16 7.55
N ARG A 460 -2.77 -29.17 8.14
CA ARG A 460 -2.47 -28.63 9.47
C ARG A 460 -3.29 -29.25 10.60
N GLY A 461 -4.24 -30.11 10.29
CA GLY A 461 -5.13 -30.72 11.28
C GLY A 461 -6.12 -29.72 11.91
N PHE A 462 -6.49 -28.65 11.19
CA PHE A 462 -7.57 -27.76 11.62
C PHE A 462 -8.91 -28.42 11.44
N THR A 463 -9.86 -28.09 12.30
CA THR A 463 -11.12 -28.83 12.42
C THR A 463 -12.35 -28.02 12.01
N ASP A 464 -12.22 -26.72 11.77
CA ASP A 464 -13.33 -25.83 11.40
C ASP A 464 -12.92 -24.77 10.40
N LEU A 465 -13.73 -24.59 9.34
CA LEU A 465 -13.56 -23.53 8.33
C LEU A 465 -14.95 -23.03 7.88
N MET A 466 -15.09 -21.70 7.73
CA MET A 466 -16.36 -21.08 7.38
C MET A 466 -16.27 -20.32 6.06
N PHE A 467 -17.30 -20.51 5.20
CA PHE A 467 -17.54 -19.71 3.99
C PHE A 467 -18.95 -19.13 4.01
N SER A 468 -19.12 -17.87 3.62
CA SER A 468 -20.40 -17.19 3.60
C SER A 468 -20.62 -16.47 2.28
N PHE A 469 -21.78 -16.66 1.67
CA PHE A 469 -22.18 -16.04 0.40
C PHE A 469 -23.31 -15.05 0.63
N GLY A 470 -23.10 -13.77 0.30
CA GLY A 470 -24.09 -12.71 0.46
C GLY A 470 -24.64 -12.19 -0.85
N CYS A 471 -25.95 -11.98 -0.93
CA CYS A 471 -26.56 -11.15 -1.95
C CYS A 471 -27.57 -10.17 -1.32
N THR A 472 -28.26 -9.33 -2.11
CA THR A 472 -29.17 -8.31 -1.56
C THR A 472 -30.29 -8.92 -0.73
N GLY A 473 -30.92 -9.98 -1.23
CA GLY A 473 -32.09 -10.65 -0.61
C GLY A 473 -31.78 -11.99 0.05
N GLY A 474 -30.56 -12.54 -0.12
CA GLY A 474 -30.21 -13.85 0.41
C GLY A 474 -30.98 -15.01 -0.24
N GLN A 475 -31.55 -14.84 -1.45
CA GLN A 475 -32.54 -15.76 -2.00
C GLN A 475 -32.08 -16.54 -3.24
N HIS A 476 -31.34 -15.89 -4.17
CA HIS A 476 -30.98 -16.49 -5.45
C HIS A 476 -29.48 -16.78 -5.55
N ARG A 477 -28.69 -15.76 -5.90
CA ARG A 477 -27.24 -15.87 -6.19
C ARG A 477 -26.43 -16.44 -5.02
N SER A 478 -26.70 -15.97 -3.79
CA SER A 478 -26.02 -16.48 -2.58
C SER A 478 -26.36 -17.91 -2.28
N VAL A 479 -27.62 -18.33 -2.48
CA VAL A 479 -28.09 -19.72 -2.27
C VAL A 479 -27.43 -20.63 -3.28
N TYR A 480 -27.49 -20.29 -4.57
CA TYR A 480 -26.82 -21.02 -5.65
C TYR A 480 -25.31 -21.19 -5.36
N SER A 481 -24.62 -20.08 -5.07
CA SER A 481 -23.17 -20.14 -4.86
C SER A 481 -22.77 -20.93 -3.61
N ALA A 482 -23.53 -20.84 -2.53
CA ALA A 482 -23.25 -21.58 -1.30
C ALA A 482 -23.46 -23.11 -1.52
N GLN A 483 -24.53 -23.50 -2.19
CA GLN A 483 -24.82 -24.90 -2.51
C GLN A 483 -23.68 -25.50 -3.35
N HIS A 484 -23.33 -24.86 -4.45
CA HIS A 484 -22.30 -25.36 -5.37
C HIS A 484 -20.91 -25.42 -4.76
N LEU A 485 -20.53 -24.45 -3.89
CA LEU A 485 -19.25 -24.56 -3.18
C LEU A 485 -19.25 -25.76 -2.22
N ALA A 486 -20.33 -25.96 -1.50
CA ALA A 486 -20.44 -27.08 -0.55
C ALA A 486 -20.31 -28.43 -1.23
N GLU A 487 -21.05 -28.63 -2.32
CA GLU A 487 -20.99 -29.83 -3.14
C GLU A 487 -19.58 -30.05 -3.71
N HIS A 488 -18.96 -29.02 -4.30
CA HIS A 488 -17.61 -29.06 -4.82
C HIS A 488 -16.58 -29.52 -3.77
N LEU A 489 -16.64 -28.94 -2.55
CA LEU A 489 -15.69 -29.27 -1.49
C LEU A 489 -15.88 -30.67 -0.95
N HIS A 490 -17.14 -31.11 -0.79
CA HIS A 490 -17.47 -32.47 -0.37
C HIS A 490 -16.99 -33.50 -1.40
N GLU A 491 -17.32 -33.31 -2.69
CA GLU A 491 -16.91 -34.22 -3.77
C GLU A 491 -15.38 -34.29 -3.92
N LYS A 492 -14.70 -33.16 -3.80
CA LYS A 492 -13.25 -33.09 -4.05
C LYS A 492 -12.42 -33.63 -2.90
N PHE A 493 -12.79 -33.34 -1.66
CA PHE A 493 -11.96 -33.61 -0.48
C PHE A 493 -12.54 -34.72 0.42
N GLY A 494 -13.76 -35.17 0.20
CA GLY A 494 -14.43 -36.16 1.05
C GLY A 494 -14.60 -35.70 2.50
N ILE A 495 -14.75 -34.40 2.71
CA ILE A 495 -14.93 -33.79 4.03
C ILE A 495 -16.39 -33.53 4.34
N GLU A 496 -16.70 -33.45 5.63
CA GLU A 496 -18.04 -33.08 6.09
C GLU A 496 -18.29 -31.59 5.80
N VAL A 497 -19.43 -31.28 5.16
CA VAL A 497 -19.81 -29.90 4.83
C VAL A 497 -21.23 -29.63 5.33
N HIS A 498 -21.35 -28.61 6.20
CA HIS A 498 -22.64 -28.13 6.69
C HIS A 498 -23.08 -26.90 5.88
N ILE A 499 -24.27 -26.96 5.31
CA ILE A 499 -24.86 -25.87 4.51
C ILE A 499 -26.02 -25.26 5.28
N CYS A 500 -26.03 -23.91 5.37
CA CYS A 500 -27.17 -23.16 5.90
C CYS A 500 -27.60 -22.08 4.93
N HIS A 501 -28.77 -22.21 4.34
CA HIS A 501 -29.45 -21.15 3.61
C HIS A 501 -30.33 -20.37 4.57
N ARG A 502 -29.70 -19.38 5.24
CA ARG A 502 -30.30 -18.69 6.39
C ARG A 502 -31.69 -18.09 6.11
N GLU A 503 -31.86 -17.47 4.94
CA GLU A 503 -33.13 -16.78 4.60
C GLU A 503 -34.24 -17.75 4.19
N GLN A 504 -33.89 -18.99 3.85
CA GLN A 504 -34.85 -20.10 3.49
C GLN A 504 -35.12 -21.02 4.68
N GLY A 505 -34.32 -20.92 5.76
CA GLY A 505 -34.43 -21.88 6.89
C GLY A 505 -34.05 -23.30 6.50
N ILE A 506 -33.14 -23.45 5.50
CA ILE A 506 -32.70 -24.76 5.01
C ILE A 506 -31.33 -25.08 5.59
N GLU A 507 -31.21 -26.24 6.23
CA GLU A 507 -29.97 -26.81 6.73
C GLU A 507 -29.73 -28.17 6.12
N GLN A 508 -28.50 -28.42 5.67
CA GLN A 508 -28.07 -29.69 5.05
C GLN A 508 -26.69 -30.07 5.55
N THR A 509 -26.40 -31.36 5.61
CA THR A 509 -25.06 -31.88 5.89
C THR A 509 -24.71 -32.90 4.81
N LEU A 510 -23.57 -32.66 4.14
CA LEU A 510 -22.93 -33.59 3.22
C LEU A 510 -21.88 -34.40 4.01
N LEU A 511 -22.03 -35.73 4.07
CA LEU A 511 -21.18 -36.63 4.87
C LEU A 511 -20.32 -37.52 3.97
#